data_43341bee6aed139bfabe03d67dd8f73f
#
_entry.id   43341bee6aed139bfabe03d67dd8f73f
#
_cell.length_a   1.000
_cell.length_b   1.000
_cell.length_c   1.000
_cell.angle_alpha   90.00
_cell.angle_beta   90.00
_cell.angle_gamma   90.00
#
_symmetry.space_group_name_H-M   'P 1'
#
loop_
_entity.id
_entity.type
_entity.pdbx_description
1 polymer ?
#
loop_
_entity_poly.entity_id
_entity_poly.type
_entity_poly.pdbx_seq_one_letter_code
_entity_poly.pdbx_strand_id
1 'polypeptide(L)'
;TIDLTINIKHITSNKSFNNNSKKIKGSGKTEQLAITNGFSFIKVTDKDLIEFIAKGKENIYKYFNENCASIENKAKNLYAKQDFEQAISLLQSIPETGNNCFAEAQKNALVYYKGYQSKLCKENITKAKSEIATKNYENALTYLNMIDSSSSCYSEVEKLINQISDKVEKAENKELDLEKRRIDAIKEIAKAYYSNRVRLVSYNVIVR
;
A
#
# COMPACT_ATOMS: atom_id res chain seq x y z
N THR A 1 3.89 -9.42 39.91
CA THR A 1 4.00 -10.36 38.77
C THR A 1 3.17 -9.83 37.62
N ILE A 2 3.73 -9.87 36.42
CA ILE A 2 3.10 -9.36 35.23
C ILE A 2 2.97 -10.55 34.25
N ASP A 3 1.79 -10.75 33.71
CA ASP A 3 1.56 -11.73 32.64
C ASP A 3 1.86 -11.06 31.29
N LEU A 4 2.96 -11.46 30.65
CA LEU A 4 3.38 -10.95 29.35
C LEU A 4 2.98 -11.93 28.25
N THR A 5 2.22 -11.49 27.27
CA THR A 5 1.93 -12.25 26.06
C THR A 5 2.52 -11.55 24.84
N ILE A 6 3.38 -12.25 24.12
CA ILE A 6 3.98 -11.80 22.86
C ILE A 6 3.35 -12.61 21.73
N ASN A 7 2.97 -11.93 20.64
CA ASN A 7 2.31 -12.57 19.50
C ASN A 7 2.89 -12.06 18.19
N ILE A 8 3.22 -12.98 17.28
CA ILE A 8 3.59 -12.67 15.90
C ILE A 8 2.36 -12.86 15.03
N LYS A 9 1.85 -11.78 14.46
CA LYS A 9 0.64 -11.78 13.64
C LYS A 9 0.88 -11.15 12.28
N HIS A 10 0.18 -11.66 11.27
CA HIS A 10 0.05 -10.98 10.00
C HIS A 10 -0.96 -9.84 10.13
N ILE A 11 -0.53 -8.61 9.81
CA ILE A 11 -1.31 -7.39 10.07
C ILE A 11 -2.64 -7.40 9.30
N THR A 12 -2.59 -7.73 8.01
CA THR A 12 -3.76 -7.66 7.11
C THR A 12 -4.82 -8.71 7.44
N SER A 13 -4.43 -9.95 7.74
CA SER A 13 -5.37 -11.05 8.00
C SER A 13 -5.59 -11.31 9.50
N ASN A 14 -4.87 -10.61 10.38
CA ASN A 14 -4.84 -10.83 11.83
C ASN A 14 -4.49 -12.29 12.23
N LYS A 15 -3.93 -13.07 11.29
CA LYS A 15 -3.51 -14.45 11.53
C LYS A 15 -2.31 -14.48 12.46
N SER A 16 -2.42 -15.26 13.55
CA SER A 16 -1.30 -15.51 14.46
C SER A 16 -0.41 -16.63 13.92
N PHE A 17 0.91 -16.39 13.94
CA PHE A 17 1.93 -17.37 13.52
C PHE A 17 2.71 -17.94 14.69
N ASN A 18 2.83 -17.19 15.76
CA ASN A 18 3.41 -17.68 17.00
C ASN A 18 2.91 -16.83 18.17
N ASN A 19 2.74 -17.46 19.33
CA ASN A 19 2.44 -16.77 20.57
C ASN A 19 3.26 -17.38 21.71
N ASN A 20 3.61 -16.55 22.66
CA ASN A 20 4.29 -16.98 23.90
C ASN A 20 3.77 -16.13 25.04
N SER A 21 3.50 -16.78 26.17
CA SER A 21 3.10 -16.11 27.40
C SER A 21 4.06 -16.49 28.50
N LYS A 22 4.60 -15.49 29.18
CA LYS A 22 5.47 -15.72 30.35
C LYS A 22 5.15 -14.74 31.47
N LYS A 23 5.40 -15.20 32.70
CA LYS A 23 5.29 -14.34 33.88
C LYS A 23 6.62 -13.68 34.13
N ILE A 24 6.62 -12.36 34.19
CA ILE A 24 7.78 -11.57 34.57
C ILE A 24 7.53 -10.94 35.94
N LYS A 25 8.61 -10.78 36.70
CA LYS A 25 8.56 -10.11 38.02
C LYS A 25 9.17 -8.72 37.85
N GLY A 26 8.47 -7.73 38.36
CA GLY A 26 9.00 -6.38 38.47
C GLY A 26 8.80 -5.87 39.90
N SER A 27 9.62 -4.95 40.31
CA SER A 27 9.56 -4.31 41.63
C SER A 27 9.55 -2.79 41.46
N GLY A 28 8.78 -2.10 42.32
CA GLY A 28 8.70 -0.63 42.30
C GLY A 28 7.81 -0.12 43.38
N LYS A 29 7.96 1.15 43.74
CA LYS A 29 7.13 1.82 44.76
C LYS A 29 5.67 2.04 44.28
N THR A 30 5.44 1.98 42.98
CA THR A 30 4.12 2.06 42.34
C THR A 30 3.98 0.92 41.33
N GLU A 31 2.75 0.58 40.96
CA GLU A 31 2.45 -0.42 39.97
C GLU A 31 3.16 -0.10 38.62
N GLN A 32 3.09 1.15 38.17
CA GLN A 32 3.74 1.59 36.95
C GLN A 32 5.27 1.40 36.98
N LEU A 33 5.91 1.71 38.09
CA LEU A 33 7.37 1.49 38.26
C LEU A 33 7.69 0.00 38.30
N ALA A 34 6.87 -0.81 38.92
CA ALA A 34 7.04 -2.26 38.93
C ALA A 34 6.89 -2.86 37.51
N ILE A 35 5.91 -2.39 36.72
CA ILE A 35 5.72 -2.80 35.32
C ILE A 35 6.97 -2.42 34.49
N THR A 36 7.38 -1.16 34.54
CA THR A 36 8.56 -0.68 33.80
C THR A 36 9.82 -1.46 34.17
N ASN A 37 10.02 -1.73 35.46
CA ASN A 37 11.12 -2.55 35.93
C ASN A 37 11.05 -3.98 35.39
N GLY A 38 9.88 -4.62 35.39
CA GLY A 38 9.69 -5.96 34.83
C GLY A 38 10.04 -6.03 33.34
N PHE A 39 9.62 -5.03 32.55
CA PHE A 39 9.96 -4.97 31.14
C PHE A 39 11.44 -4.73 30.87
N SER A 40 12.17 -4.03 31.74
CA SER A 40 13.60 -3.77 31.57
C SER A 40 14.46 -5.04 31.59
N PHE A 41 13.94 -6.15 32.12
CA PHE A 41 14.62 -7.44 32.10
C PHE A 41 14.45 -8.22 30.79
N ILE A 42 13.59 -7.76 29.88
CA ILE A 42 13.40 -8.39 28.55
C ILE A 42 14.46 -7.83 27.62
N LYS A 43 15.37 -8.66 27.18
CA LYS A 43 16.42 -8.27 26.21
C LYS A 43 16.17 -8.95 24.87
N VAL A 44 16.43 -8.24 23.79
CA VAL A 44 16.36 -8.79 22.43
C VAL A 44 17.34 -9.95 22.20
N THR A 45 18.34 -10.06 23.07
CA THR A 45 19.33 -11.14 23.09
C THR A 45 18.90 -12.36 23.92
N ASP A 46 17.72 -12.30 24.55
CA ASP A 46 17.23 -13.44 25.33
C ASP A 46 16.98 -14.63 24.40
N LYS A 47 17.53 -15.79 24.75
CA LYS A 47 17.45 -17.01 23.97
C LYS A 47 16.00 -17.38 23.63
N ASP A 48 15.12 -17.33 24.61
CA ASP A 48 13.70 -17.61 24.44
C ASP A 48 13.03 -16.69 23.41
N LEU A 49 13.41 -15.40 23.39
CA LEU A 49 12.88 -14.44 22.43
C LEU A 49 13.42 -14.69 21.02
N ILE A 50 14.71 -15.03 20.90
CA ILE A 50 15.33 -15.39 19.63
C ILE A 50 14.66 -16.64 19.04
N GLU A 51 14.48 -17.70 19.86
CA GLU A 51 13.80 -18.94 19.44
C GLU A 51 12.34 -18.68 19.08
N PHE A 52 11.64 -17.84 19.85
CA PHE A 52 10.27 -17.43 19.56
C PHE A 52 10.15 -16.73 18.20
N ILE A 53 11.05 -15.80 17.88
CA ILE A 53 11.08 -15.08 16.59
C ILE A 53 11.45 -16.04 15.47
N ALA A 54 12.43 -16.90 15.65
CA ALA A 54 12.84 -17.88 14.65
C ALA A 54 11.70 -18.84 14.29
N LYS A 55 10.98 -19.35 15.30
CA LYS A 55 9.81 -20.20 15.09
C LYS A 55 8.67 -19.48 14.41
N GLY A 56 8.43 -18.21 14.77
CA GLY A 56 7.44 -17.38 14.10
C GLY A 56 7.74 -17.17 12.61
N LYS A 57 9.01 -16.91 12.26
CA LYS A 57 9.45 -16.80 10.87
C LYS A 57 9.24 -18.12 10.11
N GLU A 58 9.63 -19.24 10.69
CA GLU A 58 9.42 -20.57 10.09
C GLU A 58 7.93 -20.82 9.79
N ASN A 59 7.06 -20.52 10.74
CA ASN A 59 5.61 -20.69 10.58
C ASN A 59 5.03 -19.76 9.50
N ILE A 60 5.53 -18.52 9.39
CA ILE A 60 5.18 -17.58 8.32
C ILE A 60 5.56 -18.17 6.96
N TYR A 61 6.81 -18.61 6.81
CA TYR A 61 7.31 -19.17 5.56
C TYR A 61 6.53 -20.41 5.15
N LYS A 62 6.30 -21.34 6.09
CA LYS A 62 5.50 -22.53 5.85
C LYS A 62 4.10 -22.18 5.36
N TYR A 63 3.41 -21.27 6.07
CA TYR A 63 2.06 -20.86 5.70
C TYR A 63 1.98 -20.28 4.30
N PHE A 64 2.84 -19.32 3.96
CA PHE A 64 2.77 -18.69 2.65
C PHE A 64 3.22 -19.63 1.52
N ASN A 65 4.13 -20.56 1.79
CA ASN A 65 4.49 -21.61 0.83
C ASN A 65 3.31 -22.55 0.55
N GLU A 66 2.65 -23.03 1.60
CA GLU A 66 1.53 -23.96 1.47
C GLU A 66 0.27 -23.31 0.87
N ASN A 67 0.07 -22.03 1.08
CA ASN A 67 -1.13 -21.31 0.65
C ASN A 67 -0.93 -20.42 -0.57
N CYS A 68 0.25 -20.41 -1.18
CA CYS A 68 0.58 -19.53 -2.31
C CYS A 68 -0.46 -19.59 -3.44
N ALA A 69 -0.71 -20.75 -3.97
CA ALA A 69 -1.67 -20.95 -5.07
C ALA A 69 -3.11 -20.51 -4.68
N SER A 70 -3.50 -20.73 -3.43
CA SER A 70 -4.82 -20.31 -2.93
C SER A 70 -4.93 -18.79 -2.87
N ILE A 71 -3.88 -18.13 -2.40
CA ILE A 71 -3.82 -16.66 -2.30
C ILE A 71 -3.83 -16.03 -3.69
N GLU A 72 -3.02 -16.57 -4.62
CA GLU A 72 -2.99 -16.11 -6.01
C GLU A 72 -4.33 -16.27 -6.72
N ASN A 73 -4.98 -17.43 -6.57
CA ASN A 73 -6.31 -17.66 -7.13
C ASN A 73 -7.36 -16.68 -6.55
N LYS A 74 -7.27 -16.39 -5.27
CA LYS A 74 -8.14 -15.42 -4.62
C LYS A 74 -7.93 -14.01 -5.19
N ALA A 75 -6.68 -13.61 -5.35
CA ALA A 75 -6.33 -12.33 -5.96
C ALA A 75 -6.78 -12.25 -7.43
N LYS A 76 -6.61 -13.33 -8.20
CA LYS A 76 -7.12 -13.43 -9.58
C LYS A 76 -8.63 -13.26 -9.66
N ASN A 77 -9.37 -13.86 -8.74
CA ASN A 77 -10.82 -13.72 -8.67
C ASN A 77 -11.26 -12.29 -8.32
N LEU A 78 -10.54 -11.63 -7.40
CA LEU A 78 -10.76 -10.21 -7.07
C LEU A 78 -10.49 -9.33 -8.28
N TYR A 79 -9.37 -9.55 -8.97
CA TYR A 79 -9.03 -8.85 -10.21
C TYR A 79 -10.11 -9.00 -11.28
N ALA A 80 -10.62 -10.22 -11.49
CA ALA A 80 -11.69 -10.48 -12.46
C ALA A 80 -13.01 -9.75 -12.12
N LYS A 81 -13.26 -9.52 -10.83
CA LYS A 81 -14.38 -8.70 -10.33
C LYS A 81 -14.09 -7.19 -10.37
N GLN A 82 -12.95 -6.78 -10.88
CA GLN A 82 -12.47 -5.40 -10.89
C GLN A 82 -12.23 -4.80 -9.48
N ASP A 83 -12.09 -5.63 -8.48
CA ASP A 83 -11.67 -5.24 -7.13
C ASP A 83 -10.13 -5.23 -7.06
N PHE A 84 -9.56 -4.27 -7.81
CA PHE A 84 -8.11 -4.20 -8.03
C PHE A 84 -7.33 -3.95 -6.76
N GLU A 85 -7.82 -3.07 -5.90
CA GLU A 85 -7.13 -2.68 -4.67
C GLU A 85 -6.99 -3.87 -3.72
N GLN A 86 -8.06 -4.62 -3.52
CA GLN A 86 -8.01 -5.83 -2.69
C GLN A 86 -7.15 -6.92 -3.33
N ALA A 87 -7.21 -7.09 -4.66
CA ALA A 87 -6.38 -8.06 -5.37
C ALA A 87 -4.88 -7.75 -5.19
N ILE A 88 -4.48 -6.49 -5.38
CA ILE A 88 -3.10 -6.03 -5.22
C ILE A 88 -2.65 -6.15 -3.76
N SER A 89 -3.47 -5.66 -2.82
CA SER A 89 -3.18 -5.73 -1.39
C SER A 89 -2.97 -7.17 -0.91
N LEU A 90 -3.78 -8.10 -1.42
CA LEU A 90 -3.65 -9.52 -1.09
C LEU A 90 -2.32 -10.11 -1.57
N LEU A 91 -1.89 -9.80 -2.80
CA LEU A 91 -0.59 -10.26 -3.32
C LEU A 91 0.58 -9.59 -2.59
N GLN A 92 0.47 -8.31 -2.26
CA GLN A 92 1.49 -7.58 -1.51
C GLN A 92 1.61 -8.03 -0.05
N SER A 93 0.61 -8.74 0.47
CA SER A 93 0.65 -9.31 1.82
C SER A 93 1.58 -10.53 1.94
N ILE A 94 2.01 -11.11 0.81
CA ILE A 94 2.95 -12.24 0.79
C ILE A 94 4.35 -11.71 1.13
N PRO A 95 4.98 -12.19 2.20
CA PRO A 95 6.33 -11.76 2.58
C PRO A 95 7.39 -12.38 1.67
N GLU A 96 8.55 -11.77 1.61
CA GLU A 96 9.72 -12.32 0.93
C GLU A 96 10.22 -13.56 1.70
N THR A 97 9.90 -14.73 1.18
CA THR A 97 10.18 -16.02 1.82
C THR A 97 11.33 -16.79 1.16
N GLY A 98 12.01 -16.17 0.18
CA GLY A 98 13.09 -16.81 -0.58
C GLY A 98 12.63 -17.89 -1.57
N ASN A 99 11.33 -18.01 -1.81
CA ASN A 99 10.74 -18.92 -2.79
C ASN A 99 10.08 -18.16 -3.95
N ASN A 100 9.64 -18.88 -4.97
CA ASN A 100 9.02 -18.32 -6.16
C ASN A 100 7.67 -17.63 -5.89
N CYS A 101 6.97 -17.97 -4.80
CA CYS A 101 5.66 -17.39 -4.49
C CYS A 101 5.69 -15.88 -4.39
N PHE A 102 6.66 -15.33 -3.66
CA PHE A 102 6.81 -13.88 -3.54
C PHE A 102 7.08 -13.22 -4.90
N ALA A 103 7.99 -13.79 -5.69
CA ALA A 103 8.35 -13.24 -7.00
C ALA A 103 7.16 -13.24 -7.97
N GLU A 104 6.38 -14.32 -8.02
CA GLU A 104 5.18 -14.42 -8.84
C GLU A 104 4.07 -13.50 -8.36
N ALA A 105 3.86 -13.40 -7.04
CA ALA A 105 2.90 -12.49 -6.46
C ALA A 105 3.23 -11.02 -6.80
N GLN A 106 4.50 -10.61 -6.72
CA GLN A 106 4.93 -9.27 -7.12
C GLN A 106 4.70 -9.01 -8.61
N LYS A 107 5.01 -9.98 -9.47
CA LYS A 107 4.74 -9.90 -10.90
C LYS A 107 3.25 -9.72 -11.20
N ASN A 108 2.41 -10.52 -10.56
CA ASN A 108 0.97 -10.46 -10.72
C ASN A 108 0.39 -9.16 -10.15
N ALA A 109 0.89 -8.68 -9.00
CA ALA A 109 0.50 -7.39 -8.43
C ALA A 109 0.78 -6.24 -9.39
N LEU A 110 1.93 -6.26 -10.10
CA LEU A 110 2.25 -5.26 -11.11
C LEU A 110 1.28 -5.31 -12.32
N VAL A 111 0.91 -6.52 -12.77
CA VAL A 111 -0.07 -6.69 -13.84
C VAL A 111 -1.44 -6.14 -13.42
N TYR A 112 -1.86 -6.44 -12.19
CA TYR A 112 -3.14 -5.95 -11.66
C TYR A 112 -3.15 -4.44 -11.46
N TYR A 113 -2.03 -3.87 -11.04
CA TYR A 113 -1.87 -2.43 -10.94
C TYR A 113 -2.00 -1.73 -12.31
N LYS A 114 -1.39 -2.28 -13.36
CA LYS A 114 -1.56 -1.78 -14.73
C LYS A 114 -3.02 -1.86 -15.20
N GLY A 115 -3.72 -2.93 -14.85
CA GLY A 115 -5.15 -3.07 -15.11
C GLY A 115 -5.97 -2.00 -14.39
N TYR A 116 -5.66 -1.73 -13.12
CA TYR A 116 -6.27 -0.68 -12.32
C TYR A 116 -6.02 0.72 -12.91
N GLN A 117 -4.77 1.02 -13.26
CA GLN A 117 -4.42 2.27 -13.94
C GLN A 117 -5.21 2.45 -15.24
N SER A 118 -5.34 1.38 -16.03
CA SER A 118 -6.10 1.43 -17.29
C SER A 118 -7.59 1.72 -17.06
N LYS A 119 -8.19 1.17 -16.00
CA LYS A 119 -9.58 1.47 -15.61
C LYS A 119 -9.72 2.92 -15.17
N LEU A 120 -8.91 3.36 -14.22
CA LEU A 120 -8.92 4.75 -13.73
C LEU A 120 -8.73 5.75 -14.86
N CYS A 121 -7.84 5.42 -15.78
CA CYS A 121 -7.61 6.26 -16.94
C CYS A 121 -8.87 6.44 -17.78
N LYS A 122 -9.53 5.35 -18.16
CA LYS A 122 -10.76 5.41 -18.97
C LYS A 122 -11.87 6.19 -18.25
N GLU A 123 -12.04 5.96 -16.95
CA GLU A 123 -13.04 6.65 -16.14
C GLU A 123 -12.75 8.16 -16.06
N ASN A 124 -11.50 8.54 -15.77
CA ASN A 124 -11.13 9.95 -15.64
C ASN A 124 -11.15 10.69 -16.99
N ILE A 125 -10.71 10.04 -18.07
CA ILE A 125 -10.86 10.62 -19.43
C ILE A 125 -12.33 10.85 -19.77
N THR A 126 -13.21 9.90 -19.45
CA THR A 126 -14.64 10.05 -19.71
C THR A 126 -15.24 11.21 -18.93
N LYS A 127 -14.91 11.34 -17.65
CA LYS A 127 -15.31 12.47 -16.80
C LYS A 127 -14.77 13.79 -17.36
N ALA A 128 -13.48 13.83 -17.68
CA ALA A 128 -12.86 15.03 -18.24
C ALA A 128 -13.53 15.48 -19.55
N LYS A 129 -13.83 14.54 -20.46
CA LYS A 129 -14.57 14.84 -21.69
C LYS A 129 -15.96 15.42 -21.43
N SER A 130 -16.65 14.91 -20.43
CA SER A 130 -17.96 15.44 -20.00
C SER A 130 -17.83 16.88 -19.51
N GLU A 131 -16.84 17.17 -18.69
CA GLU A 131 -16.56 18.52 -18.19
C GLU A 131 -16.13 19.50 -19.31
N ILE A 132 -15.33 19.01 -20.27
CA ILE A 132 -14.95 19.80 -21.46
C ILE A 132 -16.19 20.16 -22.30
N ALA A 133 -17.14 19.24 -22.43
CA ALA A 133 -18.37 19.48 -23.19
C ALA A 133 -19.25 20.58 -22.54
N THR A 134 -19.22 20.66 -21.23
CA THR A 134 -19.92 21.71 -20.44
C THR A 134 -19.07 22.98 -20.23
N LYS A 135 -17.88 23.04 -20.83
CA LYS A 135 -16.90 24.14 -20.68
C LYS A 135 -16.36 24.32 -19.25
N ASN A 136 -16.48 23.31 -18.39
CA ASN A 136 -15.93 23.29 -17.05
C ASN A 136 -14.49 22.77 -17.09
N TYR A 137 -13.57 23.62 -17.55
CA TYR A 137 -12.20 23.22 -17.82
C TYR A 137 -11.41 22.92 -16.54
N GLU A 138 -11.69 23.59 -15.44
CA GLU A 138 -11.06 23.35 -14.15
C GLU A 138 -11.31 21.91 -13.65
N ASN A 139 -12.56 21.49 -13.64
CA ASN A 139 -12.91 20.12 -13.27
C ASN A 139 -12.35 19.09 -14.26
N ALA A 140 -12.35 19.41 -15.57
CA ALA A 140 -11.74 18.54 -16.57
C ALA A 140 -10.26 18.30 -16.29
N LEU A 141 -9.50 19.38 -15.99
CA LEU A 141 -8.09 19.29 -15.65
C LEU A 141 -7.86 18.52 -14.35
N THR A 142 -8.75 18.66 -13.37
CA THR A 142 -8.70 17.88 -12.13
C THR A 142 -8.77 16.37 -12.41
N TYR A 143 -9.70 15.92 -13.25
CA TYR A 143 -9.77 14.51 -13.64
C TYR A 143 -8.56 14.04 -14.45
N LEU A 144 -8.04 14.86 -15.37
CA LEU A 144 -6.86 14.52 -16.15
C LEU A 144 -5.61 14.38 -15.29
N ASN A 145 -5.50 15.18 -14.23
CA ASN A 145 -4.38 15.11 -13.27
C ASN A 145 -4.36 13.87 -12.39
N MET A 146 -5.49 13.21 -12.21
CA MET A 146 -5.55 11.95 -11.49
C MET A 146 -4.95 10.78 -12.29
N ILE A 147 -4.59 11.00 -13.56
CA ILE A 147 -4.06 9.96 -14.43
C ILE A 147 -2.54 9.98 -14.36
N ASP A 148 -1.98 8.82 -13.98
CA ASP A 148 -0.54 8.62 -13.92
C ASP A 148 0.09 8.72 -15.32
N SER A 149 1.22 9.43 -15.42
CA SER A 149 1.94 9.64 -16.68
C SER A 149 2.49 8.34 -17.30
N SER A 150 2.63 7.28 -16.52
CA SER A 150 3.02 5.94 -17.00
C SER A 150 1.85 5.13 -17.58
N SER A 151 0.62 5.65 -17.50
CA SER A 151 -0.57 4.98 -18.03
C SER A 151 -0.55 4.93 -19.56
N SER A 152 -0.99 3.81 -20.12
CA SER A 152 -1.03 3.62 -21.58
C SER A 152 -1.92 4.64 -22.34
N CYS A 153 -2.78 5.34 -21.63
CA CYS A 153 -3.68 6.35 -22.18
C CYS A 153 -3.17 7.79 -22.03
N TYR A 154 -1.97 8.00 -21.48
CA TYR A 154 -1.48 9.34 -21.17
C TYR A 154 -1.36 10.25 -22.41
N SER A 155 -1.10 9.69 -23.58
CA SER A 155 -1.11 10.44 -24.85
C SER A 155 -2.48 11.10 -25.15
N GLU A 156 -3.58 10.49 -24.68
CA GLU A 156 -4.91 11.09 -24.79
C GLU A 156 -5.11 12.21 -23.79
N VAL A 157 -4.54 12.07 -22.59
CA VAL A 157 -4.52 13.14 -21.58
C VAL A 157 -3.84 14.39 -22.11
N GLU A 158 -2.66 14.25 -22.72
CA GLU A 158 -1.93 15.36 -23.33
C GLU A 158 -2.74 16.06 -24.42
N LYS A 159 -3.40 15.28 -25.27
CA LYS A 159 -4.29 15.83 -26.32
C LYS A 159 -5.45 16.63 -25.71
N LEU A 160 -6.08 16.13 -24.67
CA LEU A 160 -7.18 16.82 -24.00
C LEU A 160 -6.72 18.08 -23.28
N ILE A 161 -5.55 18.05 -22.63
CA ILE A 161 -4.94 19.23 -22.02
C ILE A 161 -4.66 20.31 -23.05
N ASN A 162 -4.04 19.93 -24.19
CA ASN A 162 -3.79 20.85 -25.29
C ASN A 162 -5.08 21.42 -25.87
N GLN A 163 -6.12 20.58 -26.03
CA GLN A 163 -7.43 21.04 -26.46
C GLN A 163 -8.06 22.05 -25.49
N ILE A 164 -7.90 21.85 -24.18
CA ILE A 164 -8.35 22.81 -23.16
C ILE A 164 -7.53 24.10 -23.28
N SER A 165 -6.20 23.96 -23.39
CA SER A 165 -5.29 25.10 -23.57
C SER A 165 -5.73 25.98 -24.73
N ASP A 166 -5.92 25.40 -25.93
CA ASP A 166 -6.35 26.12 -27.11
C ASP A 166 -7.70 26.85 -26.95
N LYS A 167 -8.62 26.23 -26.19
CA LYS A 167 -9.93 26.81 -25.91
C LYS A 167 -9.86 27.98 -24.91
N VAL A 168 -8.96 27.90 -23.94
CA VAL A 168 -8.79 28.91 -22.89
C VAL A 168 -7.91 30.06 -23.37
N GLU A 169 -6.85 29.80 -24.15
CA GLU A 169 -6.03 30.86 -24.78
C GLU A 169 -6.87 31.80 -25.66
N LYS A 170 -7.94 31.27 -26.21
CA LYS A 170 -8.92 32.11 -26.94
C LYS A 170 -9.82 32.92 -26.02
N ALA A 171 -9.84 32.62 -24.73
CA ALA A 171 -10.71 33.28 -23.77
C ALA A 171 -9.99 34.15 -22.73
N GLU A 172 -8.86 33.74 -22.12
CA GLU A 172 -8.09 34.56 -21.14
C GLU A 172 -6.73 33.93 -20.77
N ASN A 173 -5.64 34.68 -21.07
CA ASN A 173 -4.25 34.15 -21.05
C ASN A 173 -3.56 34.04 -19.68
N LYS A 174 -4.11 34.52 -18.60
CA LYS A 174 -3.38 34.63 -17.32
C LYS A 174 -3.60 33.50 -16.31
N GLU A 175 -4.76 32.93 -16.25
CA GLU A 175 -5.16 31.97 -15.23
C GLU A 175 -4.66 30.56 -15.51
N LEU A 176 -4.54 30.24 -16.81
CA LEU A 176 -4.10 28.92 -17.28
C LEU A 176 -2.61 28.63 -16.99
N ASP A 177 -1.75 29.65 -17.03
CA ASP A 177 -0.31 29.45 -16.78
C ASP A 177 -0.06 29.07 -15.30
N LEU A 178 -0.84 29.66 -14.39
CA LEU A 178 -0.82 29.33 -12.99
C LEU A 178 -1.35 27.90 -12.74
N GLU A 179 -2.41 27.51 -13.44
CA GLU A 179 -3.01 26.18 -13.29
C GLU A 179 -2.09 25.09 -13.88
N LYS A 180 -1.44 25.31 -15.01
CA LYS A 180 -0.41 24.42 -15.57
C LYS A 180 0.74 24.21 -14.57
N ARG A 181 1.26 25.29 -13.96
CA ARG A 181 2.31 25.19 -12.93
C ARG A 181 1.84 24.41 -11.70
N ARG A 182 0.60 24.59 -11.30
CA ARG A 182 0.00 23.86 -10.19
C ARG A 182 -0.16 22.38 -10.49
N ILE A 183 -0.59 22.06 -11.69
CA ILE A 183 -0.71 20.72 -12.25
C ILE A 183 0.65 20.01 -12.29
N ASP A 184 1.68 20.68 -12.77
CA ASP A 184 3.01 20.08 -12.84
C ASP A 184 3.63 19.87 -11.46
N ALA A 185 3.38 20.77 -10.52
CA ALA A 185 3.77 20.57 -9.13
C ALA A 185 3.05 19.40 -8.49
N ILE A 186 1.75 19.19 -8.74
CA ILE A 186 0.98 18.04 -8.24
C ILE A 186 1.47 16.73 -8.89
N LYS A 187 1.79 16.73 -10.19
CA LYS A 187 2.39 15.56 -10.86
C LYS A 187 3.74 15.18 -10.26
N GLU A 188 4.61 16.15 -9.99
CA GLU A 188 5.90 15.89 -9.36
C GLU A 188 5.76 15.38 -7.92
N ILE A 189 4.80 15.91 -7.15
CA ILE A 189 4.48 15.42 -5.80
C ILE A 189 3.92 13.98 -5.88
N ALA A 190 3.00 13.69 -6.80
CA ALA A 190 2.44 12.36 -6.99
C ALA A 190 3.54 11.37 -7.42
N LYS A 191 4.39 11.75 -8.36
CA LYS A 191 5.53 10.93 -8.82
C LYS A 191 6.51 10.67 -7.67
N ALA A 192 6.86 11.69 -6.88
CA ALA A 192 7.69 11.53 -5.69
C ALA A 192 7.03 10.63 -4.63
N TYR A 193 5.72 10.75 -4.43
CA TYR A 193 4.96 9.89 -3.51
C TYR A 193 4.95 8.44 -3.97
N TYR A 194 4.71 8.15 -5.25
CA TYR A 194 4.70 6.79 -5.78
C TYR A 194 6.10 6.17 -5.92
N SER A 195 7.12 6.97 -6.27
CA SER A 195 8.51 6.49 -6.32
C SER A 195 9.11 6.23 -4.93
N ASN A 196 8.64 6.96 -3.91
CA ASN A 196 9.09 6.81 -2.52
C ASN A 196 8.20 5.89 -1.66
N ARG A 197 7.20 5.22 -2.24
CA ARG A 197 6.49 4.13 -1.58
C ARG A 197 7.41 2.92 -1.41
N VAL A 198 8.45 3.12 -0.61
CA VAL A 198 9.27 2.04 -0.09
C VAL A 198 8.38 1.13 0.76
N ARG A 199 8.43 -0.13 0.45
CA ARG A 199 7.83 -1.27 1.12
C ARG A 199 8.05 -1.21 2.64
N LEU A 200 7.17 -0.59 3.37
CA LEU A 200 7.13 -0.76 4.82
C LEU A 200 6.28 -1.98 5.13
N VAL A 201 6.91 -3.15 5.10
CA VAL A 201 6.40 -4.31 5.81
C VAL A 201 6.72 -4.07 7.29
N SER A 202 5.84 -3.42 8.00
CA SER A 202 5.99 -3.23 9.44
C SER A 202 5.36 -4.41 10.16
N TYR A 203 6.19 -5.11 10.93
CA TYR A 203 5.72 -6.10 11.89
C TYR A 203 5.50 -5.39 13.23
N ASN A 204 4.26 -5.30 13.67
CA ASN A 204 3.95 -4.80 15.00
C ASN A 204 4.00 -5.96 15.99
N VAL A 205 4.91 -5.86 16.97
CA VAL A 205 4.88 -6.70 18.18
C VAL A 205 3.91 -6.03 19.14
N ILE A 206 2.74 -6.66 19.34
CA ILE A 206 1.77 -6.18 20.34
C ILE A 206 2.07 -6.90 21.65
N VAL A 207 2.52 -6.13 22.63
CA VAL A 207 2.64 -6.56 24.03
C VAL A 207 1.32 -6.21 24.71
N ARG A 208 0.68 -7.21 25.30
CA ARG A 208 -0.50 -7.05 26.16
C ARG A 208 -0.19 -7.45 27.58
#